data_f1817103a11f4e667ebec3a6eec1da4a
#
_entry.id   f1817103a11f4e667ebec3a6eec1da4a
#
_cell.length_a   1.000
_cell.length_b   1.000
_cell.length_c   1.000
_cell.angle_alpha   90.00
_cell.angle_beta   90.00
_cell.angle_gamma   90.00
#
_symmetry.space_group_name_H-M   'P 1'
#
loop_
_entity.id
_entity.type
_entity.pdbx_description
1 polymer ?
#
loop_
_entity_poly.entity_id
_entity_poly.type
_entity_poly.pdbx_seq_one_letter_code
_entity_poly.pdbx_strand_id
1 'polypeptide(L)'
;MDLQPFARGTFRPYGYLARITATRVKTADPLEIRDDLRALIDGLDASGAHPLLRAAGFHAMFENIHPFMDGNGRTGRQLLNFMLLKHGYRPVAIKYDAKRDYARSLETWQVDGDPVAFCSVFLDCVEQEEHAFIDLVEGLRRKPDAIRSKTDLLDRFGDTLRKNLARQDGDGKSAGIDREGPGRHMSH
;
A
#
# COMPACT_ATOMS: atom_id res chain seq x y z
N MET A 1 10.57 -10.97 4.40
CA MET A 1 11.98 -10.81 3.97
C MET A 1 12.45 -9.45 4.48
N ASP A 2 13.45 -9.44 5.35
CA ASP A 2 13.96 -8.16 5.87
C ASP A 2 14.90 -7.53 4.85
N LEU A 3 14.57 -6.30 4.41
CA LEU A 3 15.46 -5.53 3.54
C LEU A 3 16.79 -5.26 4.24
N GLN A 4 17.88 -5.48 3.52
CA GLN A 4 19.21 -5.11 3.99
C GLN A 4 19.23 -3.61 4.33
N PRO A 5 19.96 -3.18 5.37
CA PRO A 5 19.97 -1.78 5.81
C PRO A 5 20.27 -0.76 4.70
N PHE A 6 21.15 -1.11 3.74
CA PHE A 6 21.50 -0.22 2.62
C PHE A 6 20.37 -0.03 1.59
N ALA A 7 19.40 -0.94 1.56
CA ALA A 7 18.28 -0.88 0.62
C ALA A 7 17.07 -0.10 1.18
N ARG A 8 17.09 0.27 2.46
CA ARG A 8 16.00 0.99 3.10
C ARG A 8 16.00 2.45 2.66
N GLY A 9 14.87 2.92 2.12
CA GLY A 9 14.70 4.32 1.70
C GLY A 9 15.51 4.72 0.45
N THR A 10 16.04 3.73 -0.30
CA THR A 10 16.76 3.97 -1.55
C THR A 10 16.02 3.35 -2.72
N PHE A 11 16.21 3.91 -3.91
CA PHE A 11 15.77 3.26 -5.14
C PHE A 11 16.59 2.00 -5.40
N ARG A 12 16.01 1.06 -6.15
CA ARG A 12 16.72 -0.14 -6.56
C ARG A 12 17.95 0.22 -7.39
N PRO A 13 19.10 -0.43 -7.12
CA PRO A 13 20.36 -0.08 -7.74
C PRO A 13 20.43 -0.56 -9.19
N TYR A 14 21.37 0.04 -9.96
CA TYR A 14 21.72 -0.44 -11.30
C TYR A 14 22.00 -1.95 -11.31
N GLY A 15 21.52 -2.63 -12.34
CA GLY A 15 21.64 -4.09 -12.47
C GLY A 15 20.57 -4.89 -11.70
N TYR A 16 19.75 -4.24 -10.86
CA TYR A 16 18.63 -4.91 -10.20
C TYR A 16 17.37 -4.87 -11.08
N LEU A 17 17.07 -6.00 -11.73
CA LEU A 17 15.86 -6.16 -12.51
C LEU A 17 14.69 -6.53 -11.59
N ALA A 18 13.83 -5.57 -11.31
CA ALA A 18 12.56 -5.87 -10.64
C ALA A 18 11.61 -6.56 -11.63
N ARG A 19 10.98 -7.64 -11.18
CA ARG A 19 9.92 -8.33 -11.93
C ARG A 19 8.67 -8.40 -11.09
N ILE A 20 7.56 -7.97 -11.65
CA ILE A 20 6.26 -8.16 -11.03
C ILE A 20 5.81 -9.59 -11.36
N THR A 21 5.73 -10.44 -10.33
CA THR A 21 5.45 -11.88 -10.48
C THR A 21 4.17 -12.12 -11.26
N ALA A 22 4.24 -13.05 -12.22
CA ALA A 22 3.13 -13.49 -13.06
C ALA A 22 2.51 -12.39 -13.94
N THR A 23 3.30 -11.38 -14.34
CA THR A 23 2.87 -10.32 -15.28
C THR A 23 3.86 -10.17 -16.44
N ARG A 24 3.37 -9.51 -17.52
CA ARG A 24 4.20 -9.10 -18.69
C ARG A 24 4.84 -7.73 -18.49
N VAL A 25 4.60 -7.09 -17.35
CA VAL A 25 5.03 -5.72 -17.07
C VAL A 25 6.55 -5.62 -17.04
N LYS A 26 7.07 -4.68 -17.82
CA LYS A 26 8.48 -4.26 -17.75
C LYS A 26 8.56 -3.04 -16.86
N THR A 27 9.29 -3.16 -15.77
CA THR A 27 9.56 -2.03 -14.87
C THR A 27 10.60 -1.09 -15.45
N ALA A 28 10.63 0.16 -14.99
CA ALA A 28 11.57 1.17 -15.44
C ALA A 28 13.05 0.72 -15.32
N ASP A 29 13.95 1.29 -16.12
CA ASP A 29 15.38 1.15 -15.88
C ASP A 29 15.76 1.81 -14.55
N PRO A 30 16.62 1.17 -13.72
CA PRO A 30 17.07 1.79 -12.47
C PRO A 30 17.69 3.17 -12.61
N LEU A 31 18.31 3.47 -13.74
CA LEU A 31 18.89 4.79 -14.02
C LEU A 31 17.84 5.86 -14.30
N GLU A 32 16.67 5.48 -14.80
CA GLU A 32 15.58 6.38 -15.21
C GLU A 32 14.56 6.62 -14.07
N ILE A 33 14.56 5.80 -13.02
CA ILE A 33 13.56 5.87 -11.94
C ILE A 33 13.34 7.29 -11.42
N ARG A 34 14.41 8.05 -11.20
CA ARG A 34 14.29 9.40 -10.62
C ARG A 34 13.60 10.36 -11.58
N ASP A 35 13.93 10.28 -12.85
CA ASP A 35 13.39 11.16 -13.88
C ASP A 35 11.95 10.75 -14.22
N ASP A 36 11.66 9.45 -14.27
CA ASP A 36 10.30 8.92 -14.43
C ASP A 36 9.36 9.35 -13.29
N LEU A 37 9.82 9.25 -12.03
CA LEU A 37 9.03 9.73 -10.89
C LEU A 37 8.80 11.23 -10.94
N ARG A 38 9.81 12.02 -11.36
CA ARG A 38 9.65 13.46 -11.52
C ARG A 38 8.65 13.78 -12.63
N ALA A 39 8.80 13.16 -13.79
CA ALA A 39 7.86 13.33 -14.90
C ALA A 39 6.42 12.92 -14.52
N LEU A 40 6.26 11.85 -13.75
CA LEU A 40 4.97 11.42 -13.23
C LEU A 40 4.34 12.49 -12.32
N ILE A 41 5.09 13.10 -11.41
CA ILE A 41 4.60 14.15 -10.51
C ILE A 41 4.24 15.41 -11.31
N ASP A 42 5.13 15.87 -12.17
CA ASP A 42 4.93 17.07 -13.00
C ASP A 42 3.71 16.90 -13.92
N GLY A 43 3.56 15.71 -14.53
CA GLY A 43 2.42 15.38 -15.39
C GLY A 43 1.08 15.38 -14.64
N LEU A 44 1.07 14.94 -13.38
CA LEU A 44 -0.13 14.99 -12.55
C LEU A 44 -0.58 16.42 -12.26
N ASP A 45 0.36 17.30 -11.93
CA ASP A 45 0.04 18.68 -11.60
C ASP A 45 -0.47 19.44 -12.83
N ALA A 46 0.04 19.10 -14.01
CA ALA A 46 -0.38 19.70 -15.29
C ALA A 46 -1.68 19.14 -15.87
N SER A 47 -2.13 17.93 -15.44
CA SER A 47 -3.16 17.18 -16.18
C SER A 47 -4.56 17.78 -16.17
N GLY A 48 -4.93 18.60 -15.19
CA GLY A 48 -6.30 19.11 -15.04
C GLY A 48 -7.39 18.02 -14.91
N ALA A 49 -7.02 16.73 -14.86
CA ALA A 49 -7.94 15.61 -14.77
C ALA A 49 -8.61 15.54 -13.39
N HIS A 50 -9.76 14.87 -13.35
CA HIS A 50 -10.48 14.64 -12.09
C HIS A 50 -9.58 13.97 -11.04
N PRO A 51 -9.63 14.36 -9.75
CA PRO A 51 -8.75 13.84 -8.71
C PRO A 51 -8.70 12.31 -8.61
N LEU A 52 -9.83 11.62 -8.80
CA LEU A 52 -9.87 10.15 -8.79
C LEU A 52 -9.06 9.55 -9.95
N LEU A 53 -9.17 10.11 -11.15
CA LEU A 53 -8.40 9.65 -12.31
C LEU A 53 -6.91 9.94 -12.16
N ARG A 54 -6.56 11.09 -11.56
CA ARG A 54 -5.18 11.42 -11.23
C ARG A 54 -4.59 10.42 -10.22
N ALA A 55 -5.34 10.07 -9.18
CA ALA A 55 -4.92 9.11 -8.19
C ALA A 55 -4.74 7.70 -8.80
N ALA A 56 -5.68 7.25 -9.63
CA ALA A 56 -5.60 5.99 -10.35
C ALA A 56 -4.39 5.95 -11.30
N GLY A 57 -4.19 6.99 -12.11
CA GLY A 57 -3.08 7.11 -13.05
C GLY A 57 -1.72 7.13 -12.35
N PHE A 58 -1.61 7.92 -11.27
CA PHE A 58 -0.40 7.93 -10.45
C PHE A 58 -0.06 6.52 -9.93
N HIS A 59 -1.05 5.85 -9.35
CA HIS A 59 -0.83 4.54 -8.80
C HIS A 59 -0.39 3.53 -9.87
N ALA A 60 -1.05 3.51 -11.03
CA ALA A 60 -0.69 2.62 -12.13
C ALA A 60 0.74 2.85 -12.62
N MET A 61 1.13 4.11 -12.80
CA MET A 61 2.47 4.47 -13.27
C MET A 61 3.54 4.24 -12.19
N PHE A 62 3.24 4.53 -10.92
CA PHE A 62 4.16 4.23 -9.81
C PHE A 62 4.46 2.73 -9.70
N GLU A 63 3.44 1.88 -9.82
CA GLU A 63 3.60 0.42 -9.84
C GLU A 63 4.39 -0.06 -11.08
N ASN A 64 4.27 0.63 -12.21
CA ASN A 64 5.08 0.34 -13.41
C ASN A 64 6.55 0.72 -13.22
N ILE A 65 6.82 1.92 -12.70
CA ILE A 65 8.20 2.37 -12.40
C ILE A 65 8.87 1.41 -11.43
N HIS A 66 8.14 0.95 -10.42
CA HIS A 66 8.60 -0.03 -9.41
C HIS A 66 9.91 0.38 -8.74
N PRO A 67 9.98 1.56 -8.09
CA PRO A 67 11.24 2.21 -7.75
C PRO A 67 12.08 1.49 -6.69
N PHE A 68 11.48 0.67 -5.84
CA PHE A 68 12.16 0.05 -4.69
C PHE A 68 12.46 -1.43 -4.90
N MET A 69 13.37 -1.98 -4.12
CA MET A 69 13.67 -3.41 -4.12
C MET A 69 12.50 -4.25 -3.53
N ASP A 70 11.76 -3.68 -2.58
CA ASP A 70 10.56 -4.26 -1.98
C ASP A 70 9.62 -3.15 -1.50
N GLY A 71 8.34 -3.50 -1.30
CA GLY A 71 7.34 -2.60 -0.73
C GLY A 71 6.69 -1.63 -1.73
N ASN A 72 6.93 -1.76 -3.04
CA ASN A 72 6.32 -0.88 -4.05
C ASN A 72 4.80 -0.88 -3.93
N GLY A 73 4.14 -2.03 -3.91
CA GLY A 73 2.69 -2.10 -3.78
C GLY A 73 2.15 -1.49 -2.48
N ARG A 74 2.87 -1.58 -1.37
CA ARG A 74 2.50 -0.91 -0.10
C ARG A 74 2.62 0.60 -0.24
N THR A 75 3.75 1.07 -0.75
CA THR A 75 4.01 2.49 -0.97
C THR A 75 3.04 3.09 -1.98
N GLY A 76 2.82 2.41 -3.12
CA GLY A 76 1.87 2.86 -4.15
C GLY A 76 0.46 3.04 -3.62
N ARG A 77 -0.04 2.09 -2.82
CA ARG A 77 -1.36 2.22 -2.17
C ARG A 77 -1.41 3.31 -1.10
N GLN A 78 -0.34 3.53 -0.36
CA GLN A 78 -0.27 4.65 0.59
C GLN A 78 -0.31 6.01 -0.11
N LEU A 79 0.42 6.15 -1.21
CA LEU A 79 0.42 7.38 -2.02
C LEU A 79 -0.95 7.60 -2.69
N LEU A 80 -1.58 6.54 -3.22
CA LEU A 80 -2.95 6.57 -3.73
C LEU A 80 -3.91 7.13 -2.67
N ASN A 81 -3.89 6.55 -1.47
CA ASN A 81 -4.75 6.97 -0.36
C ASN A 81 -4.43 8.38 0.14
N PHE A 82 -3.17 8.79 0.12
CA PHE A 82 -2.80 10.17 0.40
C PHE A 82 -3.41 11.15 -0.60
N MET A 83 -3.38 10.81 -1.90
CA MET A 83 -4.00 11.64 -2.94
C MET A 83 -5.52 11.72 -2.78
N LEU A 84 -6.19 10.62 -2.45
CA LEU A 84 -7.62 10.60 -2.15
C LEU A 84 -7.96 11.51 -0.98
N LEU A 85 -7.27 11.37 0.13
CA LEU A 85 -7.47 12.19 1.34
C LEU A 85 -7.26 13.69 1.08
N LYS A 86 -6.23 14.04 0.30
CA LYS A 86 -5.94 15.44 -0.08
C LYS A 86 -7.14 16.09 -0.81
N HIS A 87 -7.95 15.31 -1.50
CA HIS A 87 -9.10 15.78 -2.26
C HIS A 87 -10.45 15.48 -1.59
N GLY A 88 -10.45 15.09 -0.31
CA GLY A 88 -11.65 14.87 0.49
C GLY A 88 -12.32 13.51 0.30
N TYR A 89 -11.70 12.61 -0.45
CA TYR A 89 -12.15 11.22 -0.59
C TYR A 89 -11.64 10.35 0.56
N ARG A 90 -12.32 9.22 0.78
CA ARG A 90 -11.90 8.23 1.76
C ARG A 90 -10.75 7.38 1.24
N PRO A 91 -9.90 6.87 2.13
CA PRO A 91 -8.94 5.84 1.76
C PRO A 91 -9.67 4.59 1.28
N VAL A 92 -9.14 3.95 0.25
CA VAL A 92 -9.65 2.69 -0.28
C VAL A 92 -8.79 1.52 0.16
N ALA A 93 -9.42 0.38 0.43
CA ALA A 93 -8.76 -0.89 0.66
C ALA A 93 -9.05 -1.83 -0.50
N ILE A 94 -8.00 -2.26 -1.20
CA ILE A 94 -8.14 -3.28 -2.24
C ILE A 94 -8.26 -4.63 -1.54
N LYS A 95 -9.46 -5.17 -1.49
CA LYS A 95 -9.78 -6.42 -0.80
C LYS A 95 -9.10 -7.61 -1.47
N TYR A 96 -8.90 -8.68 -0.71
CA TYR A 96 -8.17 -9.87 -1.18
C TYR A 96 -8.86 -10.60 -2.34
N ASP A 97 -10.18 -10.64 -2.35
CA ASP A 97 -11.01 -11.21 -3.41
C ASP A 97 -10.90 -10.43 -4.74
N ALA A 98 -10.77 -9.11 -4.67
CA ALA A 98 -10.55 -8.25 -5.83
C ALA A 98 -9.08 -8.24 -6.32
N LYS A 99 -8.15 -8.84 -5.58
CA LYS A 99 -6.70 -8.72 -5.84
C LYS A 99 -6.30 -9.22 -7.23
N ARG A 100 -6.93 -10.28 -7.72
CA ARG A 100 -6.61 -10.87 -9.03
C ARG A 100 -7.08 -9.96 -10.17
N ASP A 101 -8.31 -9.44 -10.07
CA ASP A 101 -8.87 -8.56 -11.09
C ASP A 101 -8.18 -7.19 -11.08
N TYR A 102 -7.83 -6.69 -9.91
CA TYR A 102 -6.97 -5.53 -9.76
C TYR A 102 -5.60 -5.72 -10.43
N ALA A 103 -4.91 -6.83 -10.18
CA ALA A 103 -3.59 -7.06 -10.77
C ALA A 103 -3.66 -7.18 -12.30
N ARG A 104 -4.68 -7.88 -12.81
CA ARG A 104 -4.92 -8.04 -14.25
C ARG A 104 -5.26 -6.70 -14.92
N SER A 105 -6.16 -5.92 -14.35
CA SER A 105 -6.55 -4.62 -14.90
C SER A 105 -5.39 -3.62 -14.88
N LEU A 106 -4.56 -3.67 -13.85
CA LEU A 106 -3.35 -2.86 -13.76
C LEU A 106 -2.32 -3.26 -14.84
N GLU A 107 -2.12 -4.57 -15.07
CA GLU A 107 -1.27 -5.07 -16.15
C GLU A 107 -1.78 -4.63 -17.53
N THR A 108 -3.09 -4.72 -17.78
CA THR A 108 -3.70 -4.26 -19.03
C THR A 108 -3.37 -2.79 -19.28
N TRP A 109 -3.50 -1.93 -18.27
CA TRP A 109 -3.11 -0.54 -18.42
C TRP A 109 -1.61 -0.37 -18.73
N GLN A 110 -0.75 -1.03 -17.97
CA GLN A 110 0.70 -0.86 -18.07
C GLN A 110 1.31 -1.45 -19.36
N VAL A 111 0.71 -2.48 -19.94
CA VAL A 111 1.23 -3.19 -21.11
C VAL A 111 0.49 -2.78 -22.39
N ASP A 112 -0.83 -2.73 -22.32
CA ASP A 112 -1.70 -2.55 -23.49
C ASP A 112 -2.19 -1.09 -23.62
N GLY A 113 -1.93 -0.23 -22.61
CA GLY A 113 -2.28 1.20 -22.59
C GLY A 113 -3.76 1.48 -22.31
N ASP A 114 -4.56 0.45 -21.95
CA ASP A 114 -5.99 0.61 -21.68
C ASP A 114 -6.26 0.83 -20.18
N PRO A 115 -6.66 2.05 -19.75
CA PRO A 115 -6.94 2.38 -18.36
C PRO A 115 -8.33 1.93 -17.89
N VAL A 116 -9.24 1.57 -18.79
CA VAL A 116 -10.68 1.46 -18.49
C VAL A 116 -10.94 0.41 -17.41
N ALA A 117 -10.38 -0.79 -17.57
CA ALA A 117 -10.59 -1.88 -16.63
C ALA A 117 -10.06 -1.53 -15.23
N PHE A 118 -8.88 -0.91 -15.12
CA PHE A 118 -8.32 -0.52 -13.84
C PHE A 118 -9.11 0.62 -13.19
N CYS A 119 -9.49 1.64 -13.96
CA CYS A 119 -10.31 2.74 -13.46
C CYS A 119 -11.65 2.23 -12.93
N SER A 120 -12.30 1.27 -13.62
CA SER A 120 -13.54 0.66 -13.15
C SER A 120 -13.36 -0.03 -11.81
N VAL A 121 -12.39 -0.94 -11.67
CA VAL A 121 -12.09 -1.63 -10.40
C VAL A 121 -11.77 -0.65 -9.27
N PHE A 122 -11.02 0.41 -9.58
CA PHE A 122 -10.67 1.43 -8.60
C PHE A 122 -11.89 2.24 -8.15
N LEU A 123 -12.75 2.67 -9.09
CA LEU A 123 -13.96 3.43 -8.79
C LEU A 123 -14.96 2.60 -7.99
N ASP A 124 -15.09 1.31 -8.28
CA ASP A 124 -15.91 0.39 -7.47
C ASP A 124 -15.42 0.31 -6.02
N CYS A 125 -14.09 0.32 -5.80
CA CYS A 125 -13.52 0.39 -4.45
C CYS A 125 -13.87 1.71 -3.75
N VAL A 126 -13.78 2.84 -4.46
CA VAL A 126 -14.13 4.17 -3.92
C VAL A 126 -15.61 4.20 -3.53
N GLU A 127 -16.49 3.77 -4.42
CA GLU A 127 -17.94 3.74 -4.19
C GLU A 127 -18.29 2.87 -2.98
N GLN A 128 -17.70 1.69 -2.85
CA GLN A 128 -17.92 0.79 -1.70
C GLN A 128 -17.52 1.44 -0.37
N GLU A 129 -16.39 2.12 -0.30
CA GLU A 129 -15.94 2.79 0.93
C GLU A 129 -16.84 4.00 1.28
N GLU A 130 -17.30 4.77 0.28
CA GLU A 130 -18.23 5.87 0.50
C GLU A 130 -19.59 5.37 1.00
N HIS A 131 -20.15 4.32 0.39
CA HIS A 131 -21.40 3.70 0.85
C HIS A 131 -21.27 3.15 2.28
N ALA A 132 -20.20 2.41 2.57
CA ALA A 132 -19.98 1.87 3.91
C ALA A 132 -19.92 2.97 4.99
N PHE A 133 -19.38 4.12 4.65
CA PHE A 133 -19.37 5.26 5.56
C PHE A 133 -20.73 5.91 5.72
N ILE A 134 -21.49 6.09 4.62
CA ILE A 134 -22.86 6.61 4.68
C ILE A 134 -23.71 5.73 5.58
N ASP A 135 -23.65 4.40 5.39
CA ASP A 135 -24.37 3.43 6.20
C ASP A 135 -24.00 3.51 7.69
N LEU A 136 -22.71 3.69 7.98
CA LEU A 136 -22.21 3.90 9.34
C LEU A 136 -22.82 5.17 9.95
N VAL A 137 -22.76 6.29 9.25
CA VAL A 137 -23.29 7.59 9.72
C VAL A 137 -24.80 7.51 9.93
N GLU A 138 -25.54 6.89 9.01
CA GLU A 138 -26.98 6.70 9.15
C GLU A 138 -27.33 5.78 10.32
N GLY A 139 -26.57 4.69 10.50
CA GLY A 139 -26.71 3.81 11.66
C GLY A 139 -26.54 4.55 12.99
N LEU A 140 -25.54 5.46 13.06
CA LEU A 140 -25.31 6.31 14.23
C LEU A 140 -26.42 7.33 14.44
N ARG A 141 -26.98 7.91 13.38
CA ARG A 141 -28.13 8.84 13.48
C ARG A 141 -29.41 8.15 14.00
N ARG A 142 -29.64 6.90 13.59
CA ARG A 142 -30.79 6.11 14.01
C ARG A 142 -30.70 5.62 15.47
N LYS A 143 -29.46 5.48 15.99
CA LYS A 143 -29.18 5.03 17.36
C LYS A 143 -28.22 6.01 18.06
N PRO A 144 -28.67 7.25 18.37
CA PRO A 144 -27.79 8.24 19.00
C PRO A 144 -27.28 7.79 20.37
N ASP A 145 -28.02 6.87 21.02
CA ASP A 145 -27.65 6.27 22.31
C ASP A 145 -26.46 5.29 22.22
N ALA A 146 -26.11 4.82 21.03
CA ALA A 146 -24.95 3.96 20.84
C ALA A 146 -23.60 4.67 21.11
N ILE A 147 -23.61 6.01 21.18
CA ILE A 147 -22.44 6.85 21.51
C ILE A 147 -22.73 7.68 22.78
N ARG A 148 -23.41 7.10 23.77
CA ARG A 148 -23.82 7.84 24.98
C ARG A 148 -22.69 8.27 25.89
N SER A 149 -21.51 7.72 25.73
CA SER A 149 -20.34 8.14 26.51
C SER A 149 -19.11 8.24 25.63
N LYS A 150 -18.54 9.43 25.57
CA LYS A 150 -17.19 9.66 25.03
C LYS A 150 -16.18 8.73 25.72
N THR A 151 -16.43 8.38 26.98
CA THR A 151 -15.67 7.45 27.80
C THR A 151 -15.78 6.01 27.27
N ASP A 152 -16.99 5.54 26.94
CA ASP A 152 -17.20 4.16 26.42
C ASP A 152 -16.46 3.94 25.07
N LEU A 153 -16.48 4.94 24.19
CA LEU A 153 -15.75 4.88 22.91
C LEU A 153 -14.22 4.84 23.14
N LEU A 154 -13.72 5.68 24.05
CA LEU A 154 -12.30 5.72 24.39
C LEU A 154 -11.85 4.45 25.10
N ASP A 155 -12.69 3.88 25.98
CA ASP A 155 -12.41 2.63 26.68
C ASP A 155 -12.33 1.46 25.70
N ARG A 156 -13.29 1.34 24.77
CA ARG A 156 -13.28 0.30 23.72
C ARG A 156 -12.08 0.46 22.78
N PHE A 157 -11.71 1.69 22.42
CA PHE A 157 -10.52 1.97 21.62
C PHE A 157 -9.26 1.61 22.39
N GLY A 158 -9.16 1.99 23.67
CA GLY A 158 -8.08 1.65 24.58
C GLY A 158 -7.92 0.13 24.78
N ASP A 159 -9.02 -0.60 24.90
CA ASP A 159 -9.00 -2.08 25.00
C ASP A 159 -8.52 -2.74 23.70
N THR A 160 -8.94 -2.22 22.57
CA THR A 160 -8.46 -2.71 21.26
C THR A 160 -6.98 -2.47 21.08
N LEU A 161 -6.47 -1.29 21.45
CA LEU A 161 -5.04 -0.98 21.42
C LEU A 161 -4.25 -1.88 22.36
N ARG A 162 -4.71 -2.07 23.62
CA ARG A 162 -4.06 -2.96 24.58
C ARG A 162 -3.97 -4.40 24.07
N LYS A 163 -5.03 -4.93 23.48
CA LYS A 163 -5.07 -6.27 22.88
C LYS A 163 -4.09 -6.41 21.71
N ASN A 164 -3.99 -5.38 20.87
CA ASN A 164 -3.09 -5.40 19.72
C ASN A 164 -1.62 -5.30 20.14
N LEU A 165 -1.29 -4.47 21.16
CA LEU A 165 0.05 -4.37 21.72
C LEU A 165 0.46 -5.67 22.40
N ALA A 166 -0.41 -6.28 23.22
CA ALA A 166 -0.14 -7.56 23.89
C ALA A 166 0.11 -8.72 22.88
N ARG A 167 -0.50 -8.69 21.70
CA ARG A 167 -0.21 -9.66 20.63
C ARG A 167 1.17 -9.47 20.01
N GLN A 168 1.64 -8.22 19.86
CA GLN A 168 2.98 -7.94 19.35
C GLN A 168 4.08 -8.35 20.33
N ASP A 169 3.86 -8.20 21.63
CA ASP A 169 4.80 -8.62 22.68
C ASP A 169 4.84 -10.15 22.85
N GLY A 170 3.76 -10.86 22.51
CA GLY A 170 3.67 -12.33 22.57
C GLY A 170 4.46 -13.02 21.46
N ASP A 171 4.49 -12.48 20.26
CA ASP A 171 5.22 -13.03 19.11
C ASP A 171 6.74 -12.80 19.18
N GLY A 172 7.21 -11.92 20.05
CA GLY A 172 8.64 -11.61 20.24
C GLY A 172 9.41 -12.57 21.15
N LYS A 173 8.74 -13.52 21.84
CA LYS A 173 9.40 -14.37 22.86
C LYS A 173 9.77 -15.79 22.43
N SER A 174 9.63 -16.17 21.16
CA SER A 174 9.97 -17.52 20.69
C SER A 174 11.15 -17.60 19.71
N ALA A 175 12.07 -16.64 19.73
CA ALA A 175 13.34 -16.77 19.03
C ALA A 175 14.48 -16.89 20.05
N GLY A 176 14.57 -18.04 20.70
CA GLY A 176 15.74 -18.45 21.48
C GLY A 176 16.91 -18.63 20.53
N ILE A 177 17.89 -17.75 20.63
CA ILE A 177 19.18 -17.91 19.94
C ILE A 177 20.05 -18.78 20.82
N ASP A 178 20.15 -20.09 20.46
CA ASP A 178 21.21 -20.95 20.98
C ASP A 178 22.54 -20.46 20.40
N ARG A 179 23.32 -19.80 21.26
CA ARG A 179 24.73 -19.48 20.98
C ARG A 179 25.57 -20.68 21.34
N GLU A 180 25.84 -21.57 20.42
CA GLU A 180 26.98 -22.48 20.51
C GLU A 180 28.26 -21.70 20.19
N GLY A 181 29.14 -21.60 21.18
CA GLY A 181 30.45 -21.01 21.07
C GLY A 181 31.42 -21.90 20.27
N PRO A 182 32.40 -21.33 19.55
CA PRO A 182 33.41 -22.13 18.86
C PRO A 182 34.41 -22.74 19.87
N GLY A 183 34.39 -24.07 19.91
CA GLY A 183 35.40 -24.84 20.63
C GLY A 183 36.79 -24.59 20.08
N ARG A 184 37.70 -24.22 20.97
CA ARG A 184 39.15 -24.22 20.74
C ARG A 184 39.63 -25.66 20.60
N HIS A 185 40.25 -26.00 19.49
CA HIS A 185 41.22 -27.07 19.46
C HIS A 185 42.62 -26.48 19.12
N MET A 186 43.44 -26.42 20.16
CA MET A 186 44.89 -26.48 20.03
C MET A 186 45.30 -27.95 19.97
N SER A 187 46.19 -28.31 19.08
CA SER A 187 47.35 -29.16 19.33
C SER A 187 47.94 -29.78 18.08
N HIS A 188 49.17 -29.54 17.95
CA HIS A 188 50.33 -30.12 17.29
C HIS A 188 50.56 -29.80 15.83
#